data_59acbbfd039753c69e68ea3558e319e8
#
_entry.id   59acbbfd039753c69e68ea3558e319e8
#
_cell.length_a   1.000
_cell.length_b   1.000
_cell.length_c   1.000
_cell.angle_alpha   90.00
_cell.angle_beta   90.00
_cell.angle_gamma   90.00
#
_symmetry.space_group_name_H-M   'P 1'
#
loop_
_entity.id
_entity.type
_entity.pdbx_description
1 polymer ?
#
loop_
_entity_poly.entity_id
_entity_poly.type
_entity_poly.pdbx_seq_one_letter_code
_entity_poly.pdbx_strand_id
1 'polypeptide(L)'
;SPTGRPHHLESPPGPRDLGSHDGVSRLCYFLDGVQSSREIGRIEMAPIVVATVAAAIVNRCDRRFSRMPMESPPVSVQALILPRSAGDSRVETFWELLLDTGFSELAPEEIPSSPHLVLDSVEYTGEETDSSDYVGMRERARGRVRSLRERLEGEVLRQWELDDRTLEDSDAWIAVDGQLKDIRESNRRAIGLIKSVARPEFVGKDVGMLLDLEPGMRTTSFVPDWQLRRDPSEQRTSWYLRMWPQQRGADALGSLMRVEAPRDTESEMVGEISHWIFAERAPLAKPDPRWPSMIYPIHYVEKILKPLVQGSERSYSRLERQLTTIGRN
;
A
#
# COMPACT_ATOMS: atom_id res chain seq x y z
N SER A 1 -14.38 8.20 12.16
CA SER A 1 -14.86 6.85 12.52
C SER A 1 -16.00 6.49 11.58
N PRO A 2 -16.04 5.27 11.00
CA PRO A 2 -17.21 4.84 10.24
C PRO A 2 -18.40 4.77 11.20
N THR A 3 -19.36 5.65 11.01
CA THR A 3 -20.60 5.74 11.84
C THR A 3 -21.81 5.21 11.10
N GLY A 4 -21.65 4.85 9.82
CA GLY A 4 -22.71 4.39 8.95
C GLY A 4 -22.65 2.90 8.65
N ARG A 5 -23.70 2.39 8.03
CA ARG A 5 -23.75 1.02 7.51
C ARG A 5 -23.27 1.00 6.07
N PRO A 6 -22.50 -0.03 5.63
CA PRO A 6 -22.13 -0.19 4.25
C PRO A 6 -23.38 -0.38 3.37
N HIS A 7 -23.31 0.08 2.14
CA HIS A 7 -24.35 -0.15 1.14
C HIS A 7 -24.09 -1.48 0.42
N HIS A 8 -24.91 -2.49 0.70
CA HIS A 8 -24.83 -3.78 0.04
C HIS A 8 -25.26 -3.70 -1.42
N LEU A 9 -24.50 -4.35 -2.29
CA LEU A 9 -24.75 -4.40 -3.74
C LEU A 9 -25.47 -5.68 -4.16
N GLU A 10 -25.44 -6.70 -3.30
CA GLU A 10 -26.10 -7.99 -3.50
C GLU A 10 -27.20 -8.18 -2.45
N SER A 11 -28.30 -8.83 -2.85
CA SER A 11 -29.45 -9.09 -1.99
C SER A 11 -29.78 -10.59 -1.96
N PRO A 12 -30.19 -11.15 -0.81
CA PRO A 12 -30.11 -10.54 0.53
C PRO A 12 -28.65 -10.43 1.04
N PRO A 13 -28.33 -9.47 1.92
CA PRO A 13 -27.02 -9.43 2.57
C PRO A 13 -26.72 -10.72 3.31
N GLY A 14 -25.49 -11.23 3.17
CA GLY A 14 -25.12 -12.47 3.86
C GLY A 14 -23.86 -13.13 3.30
N PRO A 15 -23.50 -14.30 3.86
CA PRO A 15 -22.42 -15.13 3.34
C PRO A 15 -22.75 -15.67 1.92
N ARG A 16 -21.70 -15.88 1.13
CA ARG A 16 -21.74 -16.55 -0.16
C ARG A 16 -20.67 -17.61 -0.21
N ASP A 17 -21.06 -18.84 -0.52
CA ASP A 17 -20.12 -19.91 -0.82
C ASP A 17 -19.51 -19.68 -2.19
N LEU A 18 -18.21 -19.88 -2.33
CA LEU A 18 -17.55 -19.81 -3.63
C LEU A 18 -17.94 -21.00 -4.52
N GLY A 19 -18.26 -22.16 -3.93
CA GLY A 19 -18.51 -23.39 -4.67
C GLY A 19 -17.26 -23.95 -5.34
N SER A 20 -17.44 -24.81 -6.34
CA SER A 20 -16.36 -25.31 -7.18
C SER A 20 -16.11 -24.36 -8.34
N HIS A 21 -14.84 -24.15 -8.69
CA HIS A 21 -14.45 -23.32 -9.83
C HIS A 21 -13.36 -24.06 -10.62
N ASP A 22 -13.64 -24.32 -11.88
CA ASP A 22 -12.72 -25.00 -12.79
C ASP A 22 -11.94 -24.01 -13.69
N GLY A 23 -12.16 -22.71 -13.50
CA GLY A 23 -11.54 -21.66 -14.28
C GLY A 23 -10.08 -21.41 -13.90
N VAL A 24 -9.31 -20.92 -14.88
CA VAL A 24 -7.92 -20.48 -14.67
C VAL A 24 -7.93 -19.10 -14.04
N SER A 25 -7.08 -18.88 -13.03
CA SER A 25 -6.89 -17.56 -12.45
C SER A 25 -6.36 -16.57 -13.48
N ARG A 26 -7.01 -15.41 -13.59
CA ARG A 26 -6.58 -14.29 -14.45
C ARG A 26 -5.69 -13.30 -13.70
N LEU A 27 -5.33 -13.59 -12.44
CA LEU A 27 -4.33 -12.79 -11.70
C LEU A 27 -2.94 -13.10 -12.24
N CYS A 28 -2.47 -12.26 -13.15
CA CYS A 28 -1.17 -12.42 -13.81
C CYS A 28 -0.12 -11.45 -13.28
N TYR A 29 -0.55 -10.31 -12.73
CA TYR A 29 0.31 -9.25 -12.23
C TYR A 29 0.09 -9.02 -10.75
N PHE A 30 1.18 -8.69 -10.03
CA PHE A 30 1.15 -8.47 -8.58
C PHE A 30 2.04 -7.29 -8.24
N LEU A 31 1.48 -6.30 -7.54
CA LEU A 31 2.16 -5.09 -7.12
C LEU A 31 2.25 -5.05 -5.60
N ASP A 32 3.43 -4.71 -5.11
CA ASP A 32 3.68 -4.40 -3.71
C ASP A 32 4.74 -3.32 -3.59
N GLY A 33 4.73 -2.60 -2.47
CA GLY A 33 5.74 -1.63 -2.10
C GLY A 33 6.29 -1.87 -0.69
N VAL A 34 7.57 -1.61 -0.54
CA VAL A 34 8.26 -1.73 0.75
C VAL A 34 8.91 -0.42 1.14
N GLN A 35 9.06 -0.21 2.43
CA GLN A 35 9.72 0.95 2.98
C GLN A 35 10.62 0.59 4.16
N SER A 36 11.70 1.35 4.32
CA SER A 36 12.53 1.38 5.53
C SER A 36 12.81 2.85 5.88
N SER A 37 12.78 3.19 7.15
CA SER A 37 13.12 4.54 7.59
C SER A 37 13.82 4.51 8.93
N ARG A 38 14.74 5.46 9.12
CA ARG A 38 15.48 5.65 10.37
C ARG A 38 15.74 7.13 10.59
N GLU A 39 15.60 7.56 11.82
CA GLU A 39 16.15 8.84 12.25
C GLU A 39 17.67 8.72 12.33
N ILE A 40 18.37 9.63 11.67
CA ILE A 40 19.85 9.66 11.60
C ILE A 40 20.46 10.81 12.37
N GLY A 41 19.67 11.73 12.87
CA GLY A 41 20.10 12.89 13.63
C GLY A 41 18.98 13.89 13.79
N ARG A 42 19.36 15.07 14.29
CA ARG A 42 18.42 16.20 14.47
C ARG A 42 19.17 17.52 14.35
N ILE A 43 18.44 18.56 13.98
CA ILE A 43 18.85 19.96 14.06
C ILE A 43 17.97 20.57 15.15
N GLU A 44 18.54 20.87 16.33
CA GLU A 44 17.78 21.21 17.53
C GLU A 44 16.67 20.20 17.83
N MET A 45 15.41 20.59 17.73
CA MET A 45 14.24 19.72 17.90
C MET A 45 13.73 19.12 16.59
N ALA A 46 14.30 19.49 15.44
CA ALA A 46 13.90 19.01 14.13
C ALA A 46 14.53 17.64 13.80
N PRO A 47 13.78 16.53 13.76
CA PRO A 47 14.33 15.23 13.42
C PRO A 47 14.70 15.15 11.93
N ILE A 48 15.82 14.50 11.64
CA ILE A 48 16.24 14.16 10.28
C ILE A 48 15.98 12.68 10.06
N VAL A 49 15.00 12.36 9.24
CA VAL A 49 14.63 10.99 8.94
C VAL A 49 15.08 10.65 7.52
N VAL A 50 15.84 9.57 7.39
CA VAL A 50 16.15 9.01 6.09
C VAL A 50 15.22 7.83 5.83
N ALA A 51 14.74 7.73 4.60
CA ALA A 51 13.88 6.65 4.15
C ALA A 51 14.34 6.09 2.83
N THR A 52 14.07 4.82 2.61
CA THR A 52 14.10 4.20 1.29
C THR A 52 12.76 3.52 1.05
N VAL A 53 12.15 3.82 -0.06
CA VAL A 53 10.92 3.18 -0.53
C VAL A 53 11.20 2.49 -1.85
N ALA A 54 10.53 1.37 -2.10
CA ALA A 54 10.61 0.66 -3.35
C ALA A 54 9.26 0.06 -3.71
N ALA A 55 8.91 0.04 -4.99
CA ALA A 55 7.71 -0.61 -5.50
C ALA A 55 8.03 -1.32 -6.82
N ALA A 56 7.36 -2.43 -7.07
CA ALA A 56 7.50 -3.15 -8.33
C ALA A 56 6.26 -3.99 -8.64
N ILE A 57 6.10 -4.30 -9.92
CA ILE A 57 5.18 -5.31 -10.41
C ILE A 57 5.98 -6.54 -10.81
N VAL A 58 5.46 -7.70 -10.44
CA VAL A 58 5.87 -8.97 -11.02
C VAL A 58 4.77 -9.52 -11.90
N ASN A 59 5.17 -10.08 -13.03
CA ASN A 59 4.32 -10.87 -13.90
C ASN A 59 4.52 -12.35 -13.58
N ARG A 60 3.45 -13.11 -13.61
CA ARG A 60 3.48 -14.57 -13.55
C ARG A 60 3.08 -15.15 -14.91
N CYS A 61 4.04 -15.75 -15.59
CA CYS A 61 3.84 -16.49 -16.81
C CYS A 61 4.38 -17.91 -16.64
N ASP A 62 3.63 -18.93 -17.03
CA ASP A 62 4.04 -20.35 -16.97
C ASP A 62 4.60 -20.78 -15.60
N ARG A 63 3.95 -20.37 -14.49
CA ARG A 63 4.37 -20.63 -13.10
C ARG A 63 5.71 -20.00 -12.71
N ARG A 64 6.23 -19.06 -13.50
CA ARG A 64 7.44 -18.30 -13.22
C ARG A 64 7.09 -16.85 -12.94
N PHE A 65 7.82 -16.25 -12.01
CA PHE A 65 7.73 -14.83 -11.73
C PHE A 65 8.88 -14.09 -12.40
N SER A 66 8.57 -13.00 -13.06
CA SER A 66 9.54 -12.04 -13.58
C SER A 66 9.11 -10.63 -13.18
N ARG A 67 10.10 -9.79 -12.84
CA ARG A 67 9.82 -8.38 -12.59
C ARG A 67 9.49 -7.71 -13.92
N MET A 68 8.41 -6.94 -13.94
CA MET A 68 8.08 -6.09 -15.10
C MET A 68 9.15 -5.01 -15.23
N PRO A 69 9.81 -4.87 -16.38
CA PRO A 69 10.75 -3.78 -16.61
C PRO A 69 9.99 -2.46 -16.67
N MET A 70 10.49 -1.46 -15.95
CA MET A 70 9.94 -0.11 -15.93
C MET A 70 11.09 0.88 -16.05
N GLU A 71 10.96 1.88 -16.90
CA GLU A 71 11.96 2.91 -17.10
C GLU A 71 11.79 4.06 -16.09
N SER A 72 10.55 4.36 -15.75
CA SER A 72 10.15 5.40 -14.80
C SER A 72 8.82 4.99 -14.14
N PRO A 73 8.61 5.21 -12.85
CA PRO A 73 9.54 5.81 -11.88
C PRO A 73 10.68 4.86 -11.51
N PRO A 74 11.74 5.33 -10.82
CA PRO A 74 12.79 4.45 -10.34
C PRO A 74 12.21 3.42 -9.36
N VAL A 75 12.68 2.17 -9.46
CA VAL A 75 12.19 1.04 -8.62
C VAL A 75 12.38 1.30 -7.14
N SER A 76 13.40 2.08 -6.77
CA SER A 76 13.64 2.52 -5.39
C SER A 76 14.05 3.99 -5.34
N VAL A 77 13.57 4.67 -4.33
CA VAL A 77 13.81 6.08 -4.05
C VAL A 77 14.32 6.22 -2.63
N GLN A 78 15.40 7.00 -2.46
CA GLN A 78 15.90 7.41 -1.16
C GLN A 78 15.47 8.84 -0.88
N ALA A 79 14.96 9.10 0.33
CA ALA A 79 14.51 10.42 0.73
C ALA A 79 15.08 10.83 2.08
N LEU A 80 15.43 12.11 2.20
CA LEU A 80 15.65 12.82 3.47
C LEU A 80 14.40 13.61 3.80
N ILE A 81 13.90 13.49 5.00
CA ILE A 81 12.66 14.09 5.44
C ILE A 81 12.94 14.96 6.65
N LEU A 82 12.59 16.23 6.54
CA LEU A 82 12.89 17.30 7.50
C LEU A 82 11.64 18.18 7.68
N PRO A 83 11.43 18.78 8.85
CA PRO A 83 10.33 19.74 9.08
C PRO A 83 10.73 21.16 8.63
N ARG A 84 10.92 21.38 7.33
CA ARG A 84 11.33 22.67 6.75
C ARG A 84 10.39 23.79 7.15
N SER A 85 9.09 23.59 6.94
CA SER A 85 8.05 24.58 7.20
C SER A 85 7.80 24.86 8.70
N ALA A 86 8.51 24.19 9.62
CA ALA A 86 8.49 24.51 11.04
C ALA A 86 9.25 25.82 11.37
N GLY A 87 9.96 26.41 10.40
CA GLY A 87 10.53 27.75 10.51
C GLY A 87 11.90 27.89 11.17
N ASP A 88 12.64 26.79 11.42
CA ASP A 88 14.03 26.87 11.93
C ASP A 88 14.99 27.20 10.78
N SER A 89 15.71 28.33 10.89
CA SER A 89 16.64 28.79 9.85
C SER A 89 17.80 27.84 9.60
N ARG A 90 18.18 27.01 10.57
CA ARG A 90 19.24 25.99 10.40
C ARG A 90 18.74 24.78 9.59
N VAL A 91 17.47 24.46 9.72
CA VAL A 91 16.83 23.43 8.87
C VAL A 91 16.81 23.94 7.42
N GLU A 92 16.47 25.22 7.19
CA GLU A 92 16.50 25.85 5.87
C GLU A 92 17.91 25.82 5.27
N THR A 93 18.93 26.22 6.03
CA THR A 93 20.33 26.18 5.56
C THR A 93 20.75 24.76 5.19
N PHE A 94 20.34 23.76 5.97
CA PHE A 94 20.64 22.36 5.67
C PHE A 94 19.87 21.86 4.43
N TRP A 95 18.64 22.32 4.24
CA TRP A 95 17.83 22.02 3.06
C TRP A 95 18.52 22.50 1.77
N GLU A 96 18.96 23.76 1.74
CA GLU A 96 19.70 24.32 0.61
C GLU A 96 20.97 23.52 0.30
N LEU A 97 21.71 23.14 1.33
CA LEU A 97 22.90 22.29 1.17
C LEU A 97 22.57 20.94 0.51
N LEU A 98 21.41 20.32 0.84
CA LEU A 98 20.99 19.07 0.24
C LEU A 98 20.68 19.26 -1.26
N LEU A 99 20.03 20.35 -1.63
CA LEU A 99 19.76 20.68 -3.04
C LEU A 99 21.08 20.88 -3.80
N ASP A 100 22.02 21.59 -3.24
CA ASP A 100 23.36 21.80 -3.83
C ASP A 100 24.15 20.49 -3.99
N THR A 101 23.88 19.48 -3.18
CA THR A 101 24.52 18.16 -3.25
C THR A 101 23.80 17.15 -4.14
N GLY A 102 22.77 17.60 -4.86
CA GLY A 102 22.08 16.82 -5.90
C GLY A 102 20.83 16.07 -5.44
N PHE A 103 20.29 16.43 -4.25
CA PHE A 103 18.95 16.03 -3.90
C PHE A 103 17.94 16.89 -4.66
N SER A 104 16.82 16.30 -5.01
CA SER A 104 15.68 16.99 -5.63
C SER A 104 14.57 17.18 -4.61
N GLU A 105 14.03 18.37 -4.52
CA GLU A 105 12.80 18.60 -3.76
C GLU A 105 11.64 17.90 -4.45
N LEU A 106 10.74 17.31 -3.65
CA LEU A 106 9.52 16.69 -4.16
C LEU A 106 8.32 17.28 -3.44
N ALA A 107 7.51 18.01 -4.18
CA ALA A 107 6.24 18.54 -3.67
C ALA A 107 5.25 17.43 -3.29
N PRO A 108 4.25 17.73 -2.43
CA PRO A 108 3.30 16.72 -1.94
C PRO A 108 2.58 15.93 -3.03
N GLU A 109 2.27 16.55 -4.17
CA GLU A 109 1.50 15.95 -5.26
C GLU A 109 2.37 15.41 -6.41
N GLU A 110 3.69 15.60 -6.35
CA GLU A 110 4.58 15.20 -7.44
C GLU A 110 4.94 13.71 -7.38
N ILE A 111 5.18 13.15 -8.56
CA ILE A 111 5.65 11.79 -8.73
C ILE A 111 7.17 11.74 -8.60
N PRO A 112 7.74 10.78 -7.85
CA PRO A 112 9.18 10.64 -7.73
C PRO A 112 9.86 10.42 -9.10
N SER A 113 10.64 11.39 -9.55
CA SER A 113 11.42 11.32 -10.79
C SER A 113 12.92 11.14 -10.56
N SER A 114 13.39 11.43 -9.33
CA SER A 114 14.79 11.30 -8.92
C SER A 114 14.96 10.17 -7.91
N PRO A 115 16.09 9.45 -7.93
CA PRO A 115 16.40 8.44 -6.93
C PRO A 115 16.76 9.02 -5.55
N HIS A 116 17.07 10.33 -5.45
CA HIS A 116 17.44 11.03 -4.22
C HIS A 116 16.58 12.26 -4.02
N LEU A 117 15.77 12.25 -2.98
CA LEU A 117 14.77 13.28 -2.70
C LEU A 117 14.98 13.94 -1.34
N VAL A 118 14.57 15.20 -1.22
CA VAL A 118 14.33 15.86 0.04
C VAL A 118 12.85 16.27 0.15
N LEU A 119 12.24 16.07 1.32
CA LEU A 119 10.80 16.20 1.55
C LEU A 119 10.52 16.96 2.85
N ASP A 120 9.60 17.91 2.80
CA ASP A 120 9.09 18.54 4.01
C ASP A 120 8.07 17.62 4.69
N SER A 121 8.28 17.38 5.99
CA SER A 121 7.34 16.58 6.79
C SER A 121 6.12 17.37 7.25
N VAL A 122 6.20 18.69 7.30
CA VAL A 122 5.13 19.58 7.80
C VAL A 122 4.11 19.91 6.73
N GLU A 123 4.57 20.24 5.53
CA GLU A 123 3.72 20.63 4.39
C GLU A 123 2.65 19.58 4.07
N TYR A 124 2.91 18.34 4.44
CA TYR A 124 2.00 17.21 4.18
C TYR A 124 0.68 17.26 4.97
N THR A 125 0.65 17.90 6.14
CA THR A 125 -0.53 17.84 7.03
C THR A 125 -1.40 19.08 6.99
N GLY A 126 -0.88 20.22 6.52
CA GLY A 126 -1.57 21.52 6.54
C GLY A 126 -1.86 22.05 7.96
N GLU A 127 -1.35 21.37 9.00
CA GLU A 127 -1.52 21.77 10.39
C GLU A 127 -0.33 22.62 10.85
N GLU A 128 -0.58 23.65 11.65
CA GLU A 128 0.47 24.39 12.32
C GLU A 128 1.33 23.42 13.16
N THR A 129 2.64 23.47 12.96
CA THR A 129 3.57 22.61 13.67
C THR A 129 4.26 23.40 14.76
N ASP A 130 4.06 22.97 16.00
CA ASP A 130 4.89 23.43 17.11
C ASP A 130 6.32 22.91 16.93
N SER A 131 7.27 23.83 16.71
CA SER A 131 8.69 23.51 16.54
C SER A 131 9.33 22.85 17.78
N SER A 132 8.64 22.84 18.93
CA SER A 132 9.04 22.13 20.15
C SER A 132 8.49 20.70 20.23
N ASP A 133 7.52 20.32 19.38
CA ASP A 133 6.91 18.97 19.37
C ASP A 133 7.74 17.98 18.56
N TYR A 134 8.84 17.53 19.13
CA TYR A 134 9.73 16.53 18.52
C TYR A 134 9.01 15.22 18.15
N VAL A 135 8.13 14.73 19.03
CA VAL A 135 7.43 13.47 18.79
C VAL A 135 6.47 13.61 17.62
N GLY A 136 5.69 14.68 17.58
CA GLY A 136 4.77 14.97 16.48
C GLY A 136 5.51 15.13 15.15
N MET A 137 6.63 15.87 15.13
CA MET A 137 7.45 16.02 13.92
C MET A 137 7.98 14.67 13.40
N ARG A 138 8.42 13.79 14.32
CA ARG A 138 8.87 12.43 13.95
C ARG A 138 7.76 11.56 13.39
N GLU A 139 6.56 11.62 13.95
CA GLU A 139 5.41 10.87 13.45
C GLU A 139 4.94 11.41 12.08
N ARG A 140 4.99 12.74 11.86
CA ARG A 140 4.73 13.33 10.54
C ARG A 140 5.75 12.87 9.49
N ALA A 141 7.03 12.82 9.85
CA ALA A 141 8.07 12.29 8.96
C ALA A 141 7.79 10.82 8.57
N ARG A 142 7.36 9.96 9.51
CA ARG A 142 6.95 8.58 9.22
C ARG A 142 5.70 8.51 8.33
N GLY A 143 4.74 9.42 8.55
CA GLY A 143 3.57 9.58 7.67
C GLY A 143 3.99 9.92 6.24
N ARG A 144 4.97 10.84 6.10
CA ARG A 144 5.52 11.24 4.81
C ARG A 144 6.20 10.09 4.06
N VAL A 145 6.93 9.21 4.77
CA VAL A 145 7.51 7.98 4.19
C VAL A 145 6.43 7.08 3.61
N ARG A 146 5.34 6.87 4.37
CA ARG A 146 4.21 6.06 3.91
C ARG A 146 3.57 6.65 2.65
N SER A 147 3.31 7.95 2.66
CA SER A 147 2.74 8.65 1.50
C SER A 147 3.65 8.56 0.26
N LEU A 148 4.97 8.67 0.43
CA LEU A 148 5.94 8.49 -0.66
C LEU A 148 5.86 7.08 -1.26
N ARG A 149 5.80 6.03 -0.42
CA ARG A 149 5.63 4.66 -0.88
C ARG A 149 4.32 4.47 -1.66
N GLU A 150 3.21 4.95 -1.09
CA GLU A 150 1.89 4.83 -1.72
C GLU A 150 1.82 5.54 -3.07
N ARG A 151 2.49 6.68 -3.22
CA ARG A 151 2.59 7.37 -4.51
C ARG A 151 3.45 6.61 -5.52
N LEU A 152 4.56 6.03 -5.06
CA LEU A 152 5.38 5.20 -5.94
C LEU A 152 4.60 3.97 -6.43
N GLU A 153 3.84 3.32 -5.55
CA GLU A 153 2.93 2.22 -5.92
C GLU A 153 1.88 2.66 -6.94
N GLY A 154 1.25 3.83 -6.72
CA GLY A 154 0.26 4.39 -7.64
C GLY A 154 0.84 4.70 -9.03
N GLU A 155 2.05 5.25 -9.10
CA GLU A 155 2.71 5.50 -10.37
C GLU A 155 3.11 4.21 -11.10
N VAL A 156 3.61 3.23 -10.36
CA VAL A 156 3.93 1.90 -10.92
C VAL A 156 2.67 1.24 -11.47
N LEU A 157 1.52 1.35 -10.78
CA LEU A 157 0.24 0.87 -11.27
C LEU A 157 -0.20 1.61 -12.54
N ARG A 158 -0.08 2.94 -12.57
CA ARG A 158 -0.41 3.75 -13.74
C ARG A 158 0.44 3.37 -14.96
N GLN A 159 1.72 3.07 -14.78
CA GLN A 159 2.60 2.60 -15.86
C GLN A 159 2.16 1.24 -16.40
N TRP A 160 1.72 0.33 -15.50
CA TRP A 160 1.19 -0.96 -15.92
C TRP A 160 -0.05 -0.82 -16.82
N GLU A 161 -0.90 0.16 -16.53
CA GLU A 161 -2.09 0.42 -17.35
C GLU A 161 -1.80 0.92 -18.75
N LEU A 162 -0.69 1.65 -18.90
CA LEU A 162 -0.26 2.24 -20.16
C LEU A 162 0.68 1.34 -20.96
N ASP A 163 1.12 0.21 -20.40
CA ASP A 163 2.04 -0.71 -21.08
C ASP A 163 1.31 -1.50 -22.16
N ASP A 164 1.78 -1.42 -23.40
CA ASP A 164 1.18 -2.08 -24.56
C ASP A 164 1.00 -3.59 -24.35
N ARG A 165 1.95 -4.25 -23.65
CA ARG A 165 1.87 -5.68 -23.34
C ARG A 165 0.68 -6.03 -22.46
N THR A 166 0.28 -5.13 -21.56
CA THR A 166 -0.90 -5.31 -20.71
C THR A 166 -2.20 -4.96 -21.43
N LEU A 167 -2.14 -4.09 -22.44
CA LEU A 167 -3.27 -3.75 -23.31
C LEU A 167 -3.59 -4.88 -24.28
N GLU A 168 -2.57 -5.59 -24.77
CA GLU A 168 -2.76 -6.77 -25.64
C GLU A 168 -3.39 -7.96 -24.92
N ASP A 169 -3.05 -8.15 -23.62
CA ASP A 169 -3.68 -9.19 -22.77
C ASP A 169 -4.91 -8.61 -22.05
N SER A 170 -6.02 -8.54 -22.80
CA SER A 170 -7.26 -7.95 -22.31
C SER A 170 -7.90 -8.68 -21.11
N ASP A 171 -7.44 -9.88 -20.78
CA ASP A 171 -8.00 -10.71 -19.71
C ASP A 171 -7.17 -10.73 -18.42
N ALA A 172 -5.93 -10.21 -18.45
CA ALA A 172 -5.05 -10.22 -17.30
C ALA A 172 -5.44 -9.19 -16.25
N TRP A 173 -5.36 -9.59 -14.98
CA TRP A 173 -5.66 -8.77 -13.81
C TRP A 173 -4.42 -8.54 -12.97
N ILE A 174 -4.39 -7.39 -12.29
CA ILE A 174 -3.37 -7.05 -11.29
C ILE A 174 -3.94 -7.06 -9.88
N ALA A 175 -3.22 -7.70 -8.96
CA ALA A 175 -3.47 -7.60 -7.52
C ALA A 175 -2.47 -6.64 -6.88
N VAL A 176 -2.99 -5.66 -6.14
CA VAL A 176 -2.23 -4.63 -5.42
C VAL A 176 -2.29 -4.94 -3.93
N ASP A 177 -1.15 -4.87 -3.22
CA ASP A 177 -1.15 -4.97 -1.76
C ASP A 177 -1.71 -3.69 -1.13
N GLY A 178 -2.85 -3.81 -0.45
CA GLY A 178 -3.55 -2.69 0.19
C GLY A 178 -4.79 -2.22 -0.56
N GLN A 179 -5.17 -0.98 -0.28
CA GLN A 179 -6.35 -0.35 -0.89
C GLN A 179 -6.06 0.09 -2.32
N LEU A 180 -7.06 0.00 -3.17
CA LEU A 180 -7.02 0.62 -4.48
C LEU A 180 -7.15 2.14 -4.32
N LYS A 181 -6.04 2.85 -4.43
CA LYS A 181 -5.99 4.32 -4.45
C LYS A 181 -5.90 4.81 -5.89
N ASP A 182 -6.45 5.98 -6.15
CA ASP A 182 -6.32 6.72 -7.41
C ASP A 182 -6.69 5.93 -8.68
N ILE A 183 -7.66 5.00 -8.57
CA ILE A 183 -8.16 4.30 -9.75
C ILE A 183 -8.88 5.31 -10.64
N ARG A 184 -8.38 5.46 -11.84
CA ARG A 184 -9.07 6.11 -12.95
C ARG A 184 -10.04 5.14 -13.61
N GLU A 185 -10.91 5.64 -14.47
CA GLU A 185 -11.88 4.81 -15.22
C GLU A 185 -11.23 3.65 -16.02
N SER A 186 -9.94 3.78 -16.33
CA SER A 186 -9.15 2.76 -17.05
C SER A 186 -8.84 1.50 -16.22
N ASN A 187 -8.88 1.57 -14.89
CA ASN A 187 -8.43 0.49 -13.99
C ASN A 187 -9.47 -0.61 -13.74
N ARG A 188 -10.15 -1.05 -14.77
CA ARG A 188 -11.21 -2.08 -14.66
C ARG A 188 -10.70 -3.48 -14.27
N ARG A 189 -9.39 -3.72 -14.27
CA ARG A 189 -8.77 -5.03 -14.03
C ARG A 189 -7.81 -5.06 -12.85
N ALA A 190 -7.94 -4.11 -11.93
CA ALA A 190 -7.14 -4.05 -10.71
C ALA A 190 -7.97 -4.42 -9.49
N ILE A 191 -7.36 -5.16 -8.55
CA ILE A 191 -7.94 -5.45 -7.24
C ILE A 191 -6.99 -5.04 -6.12
N GLY A 192 -7.55 -4.53 -5.03
CA GLY A 192 -6.83 -4.24 -3.79
C GLY A 192 -7.02 -5.36 -2.77
N LEU A 193 -5.93 -5.78 -2.11
CA LEU A 193 -5.92 -6.85 -1.13
C LEU A 193 -5.53 -6.32 0.25
N ILE A 194 -6.50 -6.08 1.12
CA ILE A 194 -6.30 -5.54 2.47
C ILE A 194 -6.21 -6.70 3.46
N LYS A 195 -4.99 -7.03 3.86
CA LYS A 195 -4.65 -8.17 4.73
C LYS A 195 -4.91 -7.94 6.21
N SER A 196 -4.91 -6.68 6.65
CA SER A 196 -5.07 -6.31 8.05
C SER A 196 -6.38 -5.57 8.26
N VAL A 197 -7.38 -6.26 8.78
CA VAL A 197 -8.70 -5.71 9.07
C VAL A 197 -8.75 -5.31 10.54
N ALA A 198 -8.14 -4.17 10.89
CA ALA A 198 -8.17 -3.69 12.27
C ALA A 198 -9.56 -3.16 12.69
N ARG A 199 -10.31 -2.63 11.73
CA ARG A 199 -11.70 -2.15 11.92
C ARG A 199 -12.52 -2.62 10.73
N PRO A 200 -13.49 -3.50 10.93
CA PRO A 200 -14.39 -3.92 9.86
C PRO A 200 -15.32 -2.77 9.46
N GLU A 201 -15.77 -2.79 8.21
CA GLU A 201 -16.77 -1.84 7.69
C GLU A 201 -18.18 -2.17 8.20
N PHE A 202 -18.38 -3.34 8.80
CA PHE A 202 -19.63 -3.77 9.38
C PHE A 202 -19.72 -3.35 10.85
N VAL A 203 -20.92 -3.00 11.30
CA VAL A 203 -21.18 -2.54 12.66
C VAL A 203 -22.32 -3.33 13.32
N GLY A 204 -22.31 -3.42 14.64
CA GLY A 204 -23.35 -4.08 15.42
C GLY A 204 -23.48 -5.58 15.07
N LYS A 205 -24.71 -6.04 14.83
CA LYS A 205 -25.00 -7.45 14.52
C LYS A 205 -24.40 -7.94 13.20
N ASP A 206 -24.11 -7.03 12.26
CA ASP A 206 -23.57 -7.40 10.96
C ASP A 206 -22.09 -7.84 11.06
N VAL A 207 -21.40 -7.51 12.16
CA VAL A 207 -20.06 -8.06 12.48
C VAL A 207 -20.11 -9.58 12.64
N GLY A 208 -21.21 -10.13 13.15
CA GLY A 208 -21.41 -11.59 13.28
C GLY A 208 -21.23 -12.31 11.95
N MET A 209 -21.68 -11.70 10.85
CA MET A 209 -21.50 -12.27 9.49
C MET A 209 -20.02 -12.55 9.18
N LEU A 210 -19.07 -11.71 9.63
CA LEU A 210 -17.64 -11.92 9.40
C LEU A 210 -17.09 -13.09 10.22
N LEU A 211 -17.63 -13.30 11.43
CA LEU A 211 -17.20 -14.37 12.32
C LEU A 211 -17.72 -15.73 11.85
N ASP A 212 -18.90 -15.74 11.22
CA ASP A 212 -19.58 -16.94 10.73
C ASP A 212 -19.07 -17.38 9.33
N LEU A 213 -18.19 -16.61 8.67
CA LEU A 213 -17.61 -17.01 7.39
C LEU A 213 -16.69 -18.23 7.56
N GLU A 214 -16.99 -19.28 6.84
CA GLU A 214 -16.10 -20.45 6.69
C GLU A 214 -15.04 -20.21 5.60
N PRO A 215 -13.91 -20.95 5.60
CA PRO A 215 -12.92 -20.87 4.53
C PRO A 215 -13.54 -21.12 3.15
N GLY A 216 -13.25 -20.26 2.20
CA GLY A 216 -13.87 -20.33 0.87
C GLY A 216 -15.26 -19.70 0.81
N MET A 217 -15.66 -18.96 1.85
CA MET A 217 -16.84 -18.10 1.80
C MET A 217 -16.46 -16.62 1.75
N ARG A 218 -17.27 -15.84 1.09
CA ARG A 218 -17.20 -14.37 1.05
C ARG A 218 -18.47 -13.73 1.61
N THR A 219 -18.39 -12.47 1.98
CA THR A 219 -19.61 -11.66 2.17
C THR A 219 -20.22 -11.28 0.83
N THR A 220 -21.49 -10.86 0.83
CA THR A 220 -22.01 -10.01 -0.22
C THR A 220 -21.14 -8.79 -0.42
N SER A 221 -21.00 -8.34 -1.67
CA SER A 221 -20.28 -7.12 -2.00
C SER A 221 -21.02 -5.88 -1.50
N PHE A 222 -20.24 -4.84 -1.15
CA PHE A 222 -20.76 -3.59 -0.59
C PHE A 222 -19.88 -2.40 -0.96
N VAL A 223 -20.43 -1.19 -0.82
CA VAL A 223 -19.66 0.06 -0.80
C VAL A 223 -19.51 0.49 0.65
N PRO A 224 -18.27 0.74 1.15
CA PRO A 224 -18.05 1.29 2.48
C PRO A 224 -18.77 2.63 2.70
N ASP A 225 -19.34 2.86 3.88
CA ASP A 225 -20.10 4.08 4.21
C ASP A 225 -19.29 5.37 3.91
N TRP A 226 -18.01 5.39 4.26
CA TRP A 226 -17.15 6.55 4.05
C TRP A 226 -16.90 6.87 2.56
N GLN A 227 -17.09 5.91 1.66
CA GLN A 227 -17.00 6.12 0.20
C GLN A 227 -18.30 6.63 -0.42
N LEU A 228 -19.45 6.47 0.24
CA LEU A 228 -20.74 6.90 -0.31
C LEU A 228 -20.84 8.41 -0.54
N ARG A 229 -19.96 9.19 0.09
CA ARG A 229 -19.88 10.65 -0.06
C ARG A 229 -18.94 11.08 -1.19
N ARG A 230 -18.23 10.15 -1.82
CA ARG A 230 -17.33 10.41 -2.95
C ARG A 230 -18.12 10.33 -4.25
N ASP A 231 -17.50 10.85 -5.32
CA ASP A 231 -18.00 10.62 -6.67
C ASP A 231 -18.18 9.12 -6.92
N PRO A 232 -19.29 8.67 -7.54
CA PRO A 232 -19.51 7.25 -7.85
C PRO A 232 -18.36 6.58 -8.61
N SER A 233 -17.65 7.30 -9.48
CA SER A 233 -16.47 6.79 -10.19
C SER A 233 -15.28 6.49 -9.29
N GLU A 234 -15.21 7.16 -8.13
CA GLU A 234 -14.15 6.93 -7.12
C GLU A 234 -14.51 5.88 -6.08
N GLN A 235 -15.76 5.42 -6.06
CA GLN A 235 -16.19 4.38 -5.13
C GLN A 235 -15.62 3.03 -5.53
N ARG A 236 -15.52 2.11 -4.56
CA ARG A 236 -15.03 0.75 -4.75
C ARG A 236 -16.09 -0.25 -4.30
N THR A 237 -16.23 -1.31 -5.07
CA THR A 237 -16.91 -2.52 -4.62
C THR A 237 -15.98 -3.26 -3.68
N SER A 238 -16.44 -3.57 -2.47
CA SER A 238 -15.66 -4.26 -1.44
C SER A 238 -16.37 -5.50 -0.95
N TRP A 239 -15.63 -6.49 -0.51
CA TRP A 239 -16.15 -7.66 0.18
C TRP A 239 -15.07 -8.27 1.08
N TYR A 240 -15.49 -9.15 2.00
CA TYR A 240 -14.57 -9.93 2.81
C TYR A 240 -14.54 -11.37 2.33
N LEU A 241 -13.35 -11.97 2.34
CA LEU A 241 -13.10 -13.35 1.97
C LEU A 241 -12.38 -14.05 3.12
N ARG A 242 -12.88 -15.20 3.56
CA ARG A 242 -12.22 -16.05 4.56
C ARG A 242 -11.23 -16.97 3.87
N MET A 243 -9.94 -16.75 4.11
CA MET A 243 -8.85 -17.48 3.47
C MET A 243 -8.56 -18.83 4.14
N TRP A 244 -8.60 -18.87 5.49
CA TRP A 244 -8.28 -20.02 6.31
C TRP A 244 -9.19 -20.11 7.54
N PRO A 245 -9.32 -21.32 8.16
CA PRO A 245 -10.07 -21.43 9.39
C PRO A 245 -9.52 -20.50 10.47
N GLN A 246 -10.43 -19.95 11.27
CA GLN A 246 -10.05 -19.16 12.42
C GLN A 246 -9.29 -20.03 13.43
N GLN A 247 -8.09 -19.62 13.79
CA GLN A 247 -7.27 -20.34 14.77
C GLN A 247 -7.68 -19.92 16.19
N ARG A 248 -7.73 -20.89 17.11
CA ARG A 248 -7.99 -20.62 18.53
C ARG A 248 -6.89 -19.71 19.09
N GLY A 249 -7.29 -18.62 19.75
CA GLY A 249 -6.36 -17.65 20.35
C GLY A 249 -5.77 -16.63 19.37
N ALA A 250 -6.12 -16.70 18.07
CA ALA A 250 -5.80 -15.66 17.11
C ALA A 250 -6.83 -14.53 17.15
N ASP A 251 -6.51 -13.41 16.48
CA ASP A 251 -7.44 -12.30 16.26
C ASP A 251 -8.75 -12.82 15.64
N ALA A 252 -9.88 -12.34 16.14
CA ALA A 252 -11.23 -12.70 15.66
C ALA A 252 -11.41 -12.45 14.15
N LEU A 253 -10.73 -11.45 13.61
CA LEU A 253 -10.71 -11.11 12.19
C LEU A 253 -9.50 -11.70 11.45
N GLY A 254 -8.68 -12.49 12.12
CA GLY A 254 -7.55 -13.20 11.52
C GLY A 254 -8.00 -14.09 10.35
N SER A 255 -7.16 -14.22 9.32
CA SER A 255 -7.46 -14.93 8.07
C SER A 255 -8.62 -14.37 7.23
N LEU A 256 -9.18 -13.21 7.59
CA LEU A 256 -10.03 -12.43 6.68
C LEU A 256 -9.17 -11.53 5.80
N MET A 257 -9.52 -11.47 4.54
CA MET A 257 -9.01 -10.49 3.59
C MET A 257 -10.17 -9.61 3.13
N ARG A 258 -10.00 -8.28 3.19
CA ARG A 258 -10.92 -7.38 2.49
C ARG A 258 -10.39 -7.15 1.09
N VAL A 259 -11.23 -7.35 0.11
CA VAL A 259 -10.92 -7.13 -1.30
C VAL A 259 -11.63 -5.86 -1.77
N GLU A 260 -10.99 -5.11 -2.62
CA GLU A 260 -11.54 -3.95 -3.33
C GLU A 260 -11.41 -4.15 -4.83
N ALA A 261 -12.44 -3.74 -5.57
CA ALA A 261 -12.48 -3.76 -7.03
C ALA A 261 -13.17 -2.48 -7.54
N PRO A 262 -13.11 -2.16 -8.84
CA PRO A 262 -13.89 -1.06 -9.42
C PRO A 262 -15.37 -1.12 -9.06
N ARG A 263 -16.02 0.05 -8.98
CA ARG A 263 -17.40 0.18 -8.48
C ARG A 263 -18.44 -0.62 -9.28
N ASP A 264 -18.21 -0.80 -10.56
CA ASP A 264 -19.08 -1.47 -11.51
C ASP A 264 -18.79 -2.99 -11.64
N THR A 265 -17.98 -3.54 -10.72
CA THR A 265 -17.70 -4.98 -10.73
C THR A 265 -18.95 -5.78 -10.38
N GLU A 266 -19.41 -6.58 -11.34
CA GLU A 266 -20.60 -7.40 -11.21
C GLU A 266 -20.41 -8.54 -10.19
N SER A 267 -21.52 -9.04 -9.61
CA SER A 267 -21.50 -10.09 -8.58
C SER A 267 -20.84 -11.39 -9.06
N GLU A 268 -21.01 -11.76 -10.33
CA GLU A 268 -20.37 -12.92 -10.93
C GLU A 268 -18.84 -12.75 -10.94
N MET A 269 -18.35 -11.59 -11.38
CA MET A 269 -16.92 -11.25 -11.37
C MET A 269 -16.36 -11.18 -9.94
N VAL A 270 -17.12 -10.70 -8.96
CA VAL A 270 -16.74 -10.76 -7.52
C VAL A 270 -16.53 -12.21 -7.08
N GLY A 271 -17.38 -13.13 -7.55
CA GLY A 271 -17.21 -14.57 -7.33
C GLY A 271 -15.92 -15.12 -7.96
N GLU A 272 -15.70 -14.85 -9.25
CA GLU A 272 -14.48 -15.28 -9.96
C GLU A 272 -13.19 -14.75 -9.31
N ILE A 273 -13.14 -13.46 -9.02
CA ILE A 273 -11.99 -12.84 -8.32
C ILE A 273 -11.73 -13.51 -6.98
N SER A 274 -12.80 -13.82 -6.23
CA SER A 274 -12.67 -14.49 -4.94
C SER A 274 -12.08 -15.90 -5.08
N HIS A 275 -12.45 -16.64 -6.12
CA HIS A 275 -11.84 -17.93 -6.46
C HIS A 275 -10.36 -17.81 -6.77
N TRP A 276 -9.98 -16.83 -7.62
CA TRP A 276 -8.58 -16.62 -7.96
C TRP A 276 -7.74 -16.32 -6.71
N ILE A 277 -8.22 -15.42 -5.85
CA ILE A 277 -7.52 -15.07 -4.60
C ILE A 277 -7.42 -16.30 -3.68
N PHE A 278 -8.50 -17.06 -3.53
CA PHE A 278 -8.53 -18.23 -2.66
C PHE A 278 -7.57 -19.34 -3.14
N ALA A 279 -7.43 -19.51 -4.46
CA ALA A 279 -6.47 -20.44 -5.06
C ALA A 279 -5.00 -20.02 -4.81
N GLU A 280 -4.75 -18.71 -4.71
CA GLU A 280 -3.41 -18.13 -4.48
C GLU A 280 -3.01 -18.06 -3.00
N ARG A 281 -3.85 -18.50 -2.07
CA ARG A 281 -3.56 -18.40 -0.63
C ARG A 281 -2.25 -19.09 -0.26
N ALA A 282 -1.48 -18.41 0.59
CA ALA A 282 -0.23 -18.95 1.07
C ALA A 282 -0.45 -20.11 2.05
N PRO A 283 0.41 -21.16 2.05
CA PRO A 283 0.35 -22.23 3.05
C PRO A 283 0.54 -21.68 4.47
N LEU A 284 -0.13 -22.27 5.48
CA LEU A 284 -0.07 -21.85 6.90
C LEU A 284 1.28 -22.19 7.60
N ALA A 285 2.38 -22.11 6.89
CA ALA A 285 3.67 -22.61 7.39
C ALA A 285 4.57 -21.58 8.05
N LYS A 286 4.17 -20.31 8.16
CA LYS A 286 5.01 -19.22 8.70
C LYS A 286 4.47 -18.61 9.98
N PRO A 287 5.37 -18.21 10.92
CA PRO A 287 4.99 -17.57 12.18
C PRO A 287 4.63 -16.08 12.04
N ASP A 288 4.26 -15.60 10.88
CA ASP A 288 3.78 -14.21 10.67
C ASP A 288 2.25 -14.18 10.87
N PRO A 289 1.71 -13.35 11.79
CA PRO A 289 0.26 -13.27 12.03
C PRO A 289 -0.55 -12.83 10.81
N ARG A 290 0.05 -12.17 9.83
CA ARG A 290 -0.60 -11.78 8.57
C ARG A 290 -0.64 -12.90 7.54
N TRP A 291 0.16 -13.96 7.72
CA TRP A 291 0.31 -15.06 6.76
C TRP A 291 -1.02 -15.72 6.37
N PRO A 292 -1.97 -15.93 7.30
CA PRO A 292 -3.27 -16.49 6.94
C PRO A 292 -4.12 -15.63 6.00
N SER A 293 -3.80 -14.33 5.84
CA SER A 293 -4.48 -13.42 4.91
C SER A 293 -3.60 -13.03 3.73
N MET A 294 -2.52 -13.76 3.48
CA MET A 294 -1.56 -13.43 2.42
C MET A 294 -1.71 -14.39 1.22
N ILE A 295 -1.50 -13.86 0.02
CA ILE A 295 -1.29 -14.68 -1.17
C ILE A 295 0.21 -14.73 -1.51
N TYR A 296 0.65 -15.90 -2.01
CA TYR A 296 2.07 -16.15 -2.26
C TYR A 296 2.71 -15.16 -3.25
N PRO A 297 2.06 -14.78 -4.38
CA PRO A 297 2.65 -13.84 -5.34
C PRO A 297 3.00 -12.47 -4.73
N ILE A 298 2.14 -11.90 -3.89
CA ILE A 298 2.41 -10.63 -3.19
C ILE A 298 3.61 -10.78 -2.24
N HIS A 299 3.69 -11.87 -1.49
CA HIS A 299 4.86 -12.15 -0.66
C HIS A 299 6.15 -12.24 -1.49
N TYR A 300 6.07 -12.78 -2.70
CA TYR A 300 7.22 -12.85 -3.60
C TYR A 300 7.70 -11.45 -4.01
N VAL A 301 6.79 -10.52 -4.35
CA VAL A 301 7.13 -9.11 -4.65
C VAL A 301 7.83 -8.48 -3.45
N GLU A 302 7.25 -8.60 -2.26
CA GLU A 302 7.86 -8.10 -1.02
C GLU A 302 9.28 -8.65 -0.83
N LYS A 303 9.49 -9.95 -1.09
CA LYS A 303 10.78 -10.61 -0.95
C LYS A 303 11.85 -10.06 -1.88
N ILE A 304 11.51 -9.75 -3.13
CA ILE A 304 12.47 -9.19 -4.09
C ILE A 304 12.78 -7.71 -3.84
N LEU A 305 11.85 -6.97 -3.21
CA LEU A 305 12.02 -5.56 -2.89
C LEU A 305 12.77 -5.33 -1.56
N LYS A 306 12.63 -6.20 -0.57
CA LYS A 306 13.29 -6.07 0.74
C LYS A 306 14.79 -5.78 0.67
N PRO A 307 15.61 -6.45 -0.17
CA PRO A 307 17.02 -6.14 -0.29
C PRO A 307 17.32 -4.70 -0.73
N LEU A 308 16.43 -4.08 -1.53
CA LEU A 308 16.59 -2.71 -2.00
C LEU A 308 16.50 -1.70 -0.86
N VAL A 309 15.61 -1.93 0.11
CA VAL A 309 15.44 -1.04 1.26
C VAL A 309 16.39 -1.38 2.42
N GLN A 310 16.77 -2.64 2.61
CA GLN A 310 17.73 -3.07 3.64
C GLN A 310 19.18 -2.72 3.27
N GLY A 311 19.53 -2.75 1.99
CA GLY A 311 20.87 -2.38 1.50
C GLY A 311 21.19 -0.89 1.67
N SER A 312 20.18 -0.06 1.93
CA SER A 312 20.34 1.39 2.14
C SER A 312 20.98 1.78 3.48
N GLU A 313 21.13 0.86 4.45
CA GLU A 313 21.76 1.16 5.75
C GLU A 313 23.19 1.72 5.65
N ARG A 314 23.96 1.27 4.65
CA ARG A 314 25.29 1.81 4.37
C ARG A 314 25.25 3.27 3.92
N SER A 315 24.26 3.61 3.08
CA SER A 315 24.03 4.99 2.64
C SER A 315 23.62 5.87 3.81
N TYR A 316 22.80 5.36 4.72
CA TYR A 316 22.39 6.06 5.94
C TYR A 316 23.58 6.37 6.84
N SER A 317 24.47 5.42 7.06
CA SER A 317 25.68 5.63 7.88
C SER A 317 26.66 6.63 7.25
N ARG A 318 26.65 6.78 5.92
CA ARG A 318 27.42 7.81 5.23
C ARG A 318 26.83 9.20 5.47
N LEU A 319 25.50 9.34 5.30
CA LEU A 319 24.77 10.59 5.54
C LEU A 319 24.88 11.02 7.01
N GLU A 320 24.74 10.10 7.95
CA GLU A 320 24.90 10.36 9.40
C GLU A 320 26.30 10.94 9.72
N ARG A 321 27.36 10.41 9.13
CA ARG A 321 28.71 10.95 9.28
C ARG A 321 28.85 12.36 8.69
N GLN A 322 28.25 12.64 7.54
CA GLN A 322 28.24 13.97 6.92
C GLN A 322 27.51 14.98 7.80
N LEU A 323 26.34 14.61 8.34
CA LEU A 323 25.59 15.44 9.29
C LEU A 323 26.37 15.76 10.56
N THR A 324 27.09 14.79 11.14
CA THR A 324 27.92 15.00 12.32
C THR A 324 29.07 16.00 12.06
N THR A 325 29.51 16.09 10.81
CA THR A 325 30.55 17.05 10.40
C THR A 325 29.97 18.47 10.25
N ILE A 326 28.75 18.59 9.72
CA ILE A 326 28.06 19.86 9.52
C ILE A 326 27.56 20.45 10.85
N GLY A 327 27.09 19.63 11.78
CA GLY A 327 26.61 20.08 13.11
C GLY A 327 27.72 20.46 14.09
N ARG A 328 29.01 20.36 13.70
CA ARG A 328 30.15 20.79 14.50
C ARG A 328 30.75 22.12 14.04
N ASN A 329 30.30 22.67 12.97
CA ASN A 329 30.63 24.00 12.46
C ASN A 329 29.47 24.98 12.72
#